data_d9e38d22ebb0e2051489543b1193f57e
#
_entry.id   d9e38d22ebb0e2051489543b1193f57e
#
_cell.length_a   1.000
_cell.length_b   1.000
_cell.length_c   1.000
_cell.angle_alpha   90.00
_cell.angle_beta   90.00
_cell.angle_gamma   90.00
#
_symmetry.space_group_name_H-M   'P 1'
#
loop_
_entity.id
_entity.type
_entity.pdbx_description
1 polymer ?
#
loop_
_entity_poly.entity_id
_entity_poly.type
_entity_poly.pdbx_seq_one_letter_code
_entity_poly.pdbx_strand_id
1 'polypeptide(L)'
;MRFLILFLCVFATASSVAARELNVVVGWNKPPYVISQEHSGFEVDLVRAIVSEMGHTLSPIYVPFGRTAHLLKNSAVDIGLTQNAAHNVNVSILSDPYIIYQNVAVSQAARNFVIDDISDLKGKSVIAFQTAQSVLGEQFKEALALEPAYIEMARQDRQVDMLMRDHVDVIVLDRNIFNHFKLENEVYAEKETVFHELFPVSVYCAAIPDPELRAKFNTVLNRLIEDGRYQLLLNEYQLDNLLHKLPQESSFM
;
A
#
# COMPACT_ATOMS: atom_id res chain seq x y z
N MET A 1 22.95 -65.85 -27.17
CA MET A 1 21.95 -64.78 -27.37
C MET A 1 22.12 -63.84 -26.21
N ARG A 2 22.87 -62.71 -26.35
CA ARG A 2 23.14 -61.73 -25.31
C ARG A 2 22.17 -60.55 -25.51
N PHE A 3 21.22 -60.36 -24.58
CA PHE A 3 20.36 -59.17 -24.55
C PHE A 3 21.12 -58.01 -23.94
N LEU A 4 21.37 -56.96 -24.71
CA LEU A 4 21.93 -55.69 -24.28
C LEU A 4 20.77 -54.78 -23.83
N ILE A 5 20.59 -54.56 -22.52
CA ILE A 5 19.59 -53.64 -21.98
C ILE A 5 20.21 -52.24 -22.02
N LEU A 6 19.69 -51.39 -22.90
CA LEU A 6 20.06 -50.00 -23.03
C LEU A 6 19.30 -49.20 -21.93
N PHE A 7 20.01 -48.72 -20.90
CA PHE A 7 19.44 -47.88 -19.86
C PHE A 7 19.43 -46.44 -20.35
N LEU A 8 18.24 -45.94 -20.75
CA LEU A 8 18.04 -44.58 -21.19
C LEU A 8 17.92 -43.66 -19.96
N CYS A 9 19.01 -42.99 -19.57
CA CYS A 9 18.98 -41.95 -18.54
C CYS A 9 18.32 -40.71 -19.10
N VAL A 10 17.05 -40.43 -18.74
CA VAL A 10 16.38 -39.16 -18.98
C VAL A 10 16.94 -38.14 -17.97
N PHE A 11 17.86 -37.29 -18.43
CA PHE A 11 18.30 -36.12 -17.68
C PHE A 11 17.15 -35.10 -17.73
N ALA A 12 16.38 -34.99 -16.63
CA ALA A 12 15.48 -33.87 -16.42
C ALA A 12 16.35 -32.61 -16.21
N THR A 13 16.44 -31.77 -17.24
CA THR A 13 17.02 -30.42 -17.11
C THR A 13 16.10 -29.58 -16.25
N ALA A 14 16.39 -29.50 -14.96
CA ALA A 14 15.79 -28.49 -14.09
C ALA A 14 16.27 -27.12 -14.60
N SER A 15 15.37 -26.37 -15.24
CA SER A 15 15.63 -24.96 -15.59
C SER A 15 15.82 -24.19 -14.30
N SER A 16 17.05 -23.98 -13.88
CA SER A 16 17.41 -23.08 -12.79
C SER A 16 17.03 -21.67 -13.22
N VAL A 17 15.97 -21.13 -12.63
CA VAL A 17 15.72 -19.68 -12.74
C VAL A 17 16.89 -18.99 -12.07
N ALA A 18 17.67 -18.23 -12.84
CA ALA A 18 18.80 -17.49 -12.28
C ALA A 18 18.29 -16.48 -11.25
N ALA A 19 18.85 -16.53 -10.04
CA ALA A 19 18.59 -15.52 -9.03
C ALA A 19 19.00 -14.14 -9.57
N ARG A 20 18.12 -13.17 -9.48
CA ARG A 20 18.40 -11.78 -9.86
C ARG A 20 17.93 -10.80 -8.80
N GLU A 21 18.49 -9.62 -8.79
CA GLU A 21 18.00 -8.50 -8.00
C GLU A 21 16.82 -7.85 -8.72
N LEU A 22 15.69 -7.69 -8.02
CA LEU A 22 14.49 -7.05 -8.52
C LEU A 22 14.42 -5.61 -8.02
N ASN A 23 14.33 -4.66 -8.94
CA ASN A 23 14.12 -3.26 -8.63
C ASN A 23 12.66 -3.03 -8.25
N VAL A 24 12.42 -2.71 -6.98
CA VAL A 24 11.07 -2.53 -6.42
C VAL A 24 10.86 -1.06 -6.05
N VAL A 25 9.97 -0.38 -6.77
CA VAL A 25 9.59 1.00 -6.41
C VAL A 25 8.64 0.98 -5.23
N VAL A 26 9.02 1.71 -4.21
CA VAL A 26 8.31 1.86 -2.95
C VAL A 26 7.95 3.33 -2.76
N GLY A 27 6.73 3.62 -2.32
CA GLY A 27 6.36 4.96 -1.89
C GLY A 27 7.24 5.44 -0.74
N TRP A 28 7.37 6.76 -0.59
CA TRP A 28 8.21 7.33 0.46
C TRP A 28 7.71 6.91 1.85
N ASN A 29 8.47 7.31 2.89
CA ASN A 29 8.23 6.96 4.29
C ASN A 29 6.76 7.11 4.71
N LYS A 30 6.12 6.00 5.06
CA LYS A 30 4.73 5.89 5.55
C LYS A 30 4.62 4.73 6.55
N PRO A 31 5.28 4.87 7.72
CA PRO A 31 5.23 3.84 8.73
C PRO A 31 3.79 3.64 9.24
N PRO A 32 3.43 2.43 9.70
CA PRO A 32 4.28 1.24 9.85
C PRO A 32 4.45 0.41 8.56
N TYR A 33 3.91 0.86 7.43
CA TYR A 33 3.95 0.12 6.16
C TYR A 33 5.30 0.21 5.45
N VAL A 34 5.91 1.40 5.45
CA VAL A 34 7.22 1.66 4.84
C VAL A 34 8.06 2.55 5.76
N ILE A 35 9.19 2.02 6.22
CA ILE A 35 10.21 2.72 7.02
C ILE A 35 11.46 2.81 6.15
N SER A 36 11.54 3.85 5.32
CA SER A 36 12.53 3.93 4.24
C SER A 36 13.98 3.98 4.72
N GLN A 37 14.24 4.55 5.90
CA GLN A 37 15.58 4.63 6.50
C GLN A 37 16.12 3.27 6.94
N GLU A 38 15.22 2.37 7.33
CA GLU A 38 15.56 1.02 7.81
C GLU A 38 15.39 -0.03 6.72
N HIS A 39 14.90 0.36 5.54
CA HIS A 39 14.50 -0.56 4.48
C HIS A 39 13.54 -1.64 4.97
N SER A 40 12.61 -1.29 5.85
CA SER A 40 11.67 -2.16 6.57
C SER A 40 10.23 -1.62 6.50
N GLY A 41 9.34 -2.22 7.27
CA GLY A 41 7.91 -1.93 7.29
C GLY A 41 7.10 -3.04 6.61
N PHE A 42 5.84 -3.17 7.02
CA PHE A 42 4.99 -4.29 6.59
C PHE A 42 5.02 -4.56 5.07
N GLU A 43 4.85 -3.52 4.24
CA GLU A 43 4.86 -3.68 2.79
C GLU A 43 6.21 -4.16 2.26
N VAL A 44 7.29 -3.58 2.78
CA VAL A 44 8.65 -3.91 2.32
C VAL A 44 9.02 -5.33 2.72
N ASP A 45 8.69 -5.73 3.95
CA ASP A 45 9.08 -7.05 4.48
C ASP A 45 8.21 -8.16 3.90
N LEU A 46 6.92 -7.91 3.66
CA LEU A 46 6.05 -8.85 2.94
C LEU A 46 6.58 -9.10 1.52
N VAL A 47 6.87 -8.02 0.78
CA VAL A 47 7.35 -8.18 -0.60
C VAL A 47 8.76 -8.76 -0.64
N ARG A 48 9.60 -8.46 0.35
CA ARG A 48 10.92 -9.11 0.51
C ARG A 48 10.76 -10.61 0.73
N ALA A 49 9.83 -11.05 1.58
CA ALA A 49 9.55 -12.47 1.80
C ALA A 49 9.07 -13.15 0.51
N ILE A 50 8.14 -12.51 -0.23
CA ILE A 50 7.64 -13.03 -1.51
C ILE A 50 8.79 -13.17 -2.52
N VAL A 51 9.56 -12.11 -2.73
CA VAL A 51 10.68 -12.07 -3.68
C VAL A 51 11.75 -13.11 -3.33
N SER A 52 12.06 -13.28 -2.04
CA SER A 52 13.00 -14.28 -1.56
C SER A 52 12.54 -15.72 -1.85
N GLU A 53 11.26 -16.03 -1.64
CA GLU A 53 10.70 -17.35 -1.96
C GLU A 53 10.60 -17.62 -3.47
N MET A 54 10.58 -16.57 -4.28
CA MET A 54 10.71 -16.69 -5.74
C MET A 54 12.16 -16.93 -6.19
N GLY A 55 13.13 -16.95 -5.27
CA GLY A 55 14.55 -17.13 -5.56
C GLY A 55 15.27 -15.87 -6.02
N HIS A 56 14.73 -14.68 -5.71
CA HIS A 56 15.28 -13.38 -6.07
C HIS A 56 15.66 -12.55 -4.83
N THR A 57 16.33 -11.41 -5.04
CA THR A 57 16.60 -10.43 -3.99
C THR A 57 15.87 -9.12 -4.30
N LEU A 58 15.42 -8.41 -3.25
CA LEU A 58 14.71 -7.14 -3.38
C LEU A 58 15.69 -5.97 -3.28
N SER A 59 15.66 -5.06 -4.27
CA SER A 59 16.36 -3.78 -4.29
C SER A 59 15.33 -2.64 -4.23
N PRO A 60 15.12 -1.98 -3.06
CA PRO A 60 14.08 -0.98 -2.92
C PRO A 60 14.51 0.38 -3.49
N ILE A 61 13.64 1.01 -4.29
CA ILE A 61 13.81 2.35 -4.84
C ILE A 61 12.71 3.24 -4.27
N TYR A 62 13.06 4.11 -3.31
CA TYR A 62 12.10 4.99 -2.65
C TYR A 62 11.85 6.26 -3.46
N VAL A 63 10.60 6.53 -3.78
CA VAL A 63 10.19 7.70 -4.57
C VAL A 63 8.93 8.35 -3.99
N PRO A 64 8.70 9.65 -4.26
CA PRO A 64 7.39 10.24 -4.05
C PRO A 64 6.34 9.44 -4.83
N PHE A 65 5.22 9.12 -4.18
CA PHE A 65 4.24 8.14 -4.66
C PHE A 65 3.77 8.40 -6.11
N GLY A 66 3.53 9.63 -6.49
CA GLY A 66 3.10 10.00 -7.84
C GLY A 66 4.11 9.67 -8.97
N ARG A 67 5.35 9.25 -8.66
CA ARG A 67 6.36 8.87 -9.66
C ARG A 67 6.32 7.39 -10.05
N THR A 68 5.69 6.55 -9.26
CA THR A 68 5.68 5.07 -9.46
C THR A 68 5.17 4.68 -10.84
N ALA A 69 4.03 5.20 -11.27
CA ALA A 69 3.44 4.90 -12.57
C ALA A 69 4.35 5.30 -13.75
N HIS A 70 5.10 6.39 -13.63
CA HIS A 70 6.05 6.83 -14.65
C HIS A 70 7.25 5.87 -14.76
N LEU A 71 7.80 5.42 -13.64
CA LEU A 71 8.93 4.48 -13.62
C LEU A 71 8.55 3.11 -14.17
N LEU A 72 7.34 2.63 -13.89
CA LEU A 72 6.81 1.38 -14.45
C LEU A 72 6.70 1.44 -15.98
N LYS A 73 6.21 2.56 -16.54
CA LYS A 73 6.07 2.75 -18.00
C LYS A 73 7.39 2.70 -18.74
N ASN A 74 8.46 3.15 -18.10
CA ASN A 74 9.79 3.23 -18.73
C ASN A 74 10.62 1.94 -18.54
N SER A 75 10.02 0.86 -18.06
CA SER A 75 10.70 -0.43 -17.79
C SER A 75 11.96 -0.31 -16.93
N ALA A 76 12.05 0.73 -16.13
CA ALA A 76 13.20 0.99 -15.25
C ALA A 76 13.13 0.15 -13.96
N VAL A 77 11.99 -0.49 -13.70
CA VAL A 77 11.71 -1.22 -12.47
C VAL A 77 10.87 -2.47 -12.75
N ASP A 78 11.03 -3.48 -11.90
CA ASP A 78 10.35 -4.77 -12.02
C ASP A 78 8.98 -4.76 -11.33
N ILE A 79 8.87 -4.09 -10.17
CA ILE A 79 7.68 -4.07 -9.33
C ILE A 79 7.43 -2.66 -8.80
N GLY A 80 6.20 -2.20 -8.85
CA GLY A 80 5.75 -0.95 -8.19
C GLY A 80 4.74 -1.25 -7.10
N LEU A 81 5.00 -0.83 -5.87
CA LEU A 81 4.12 -1.11 -4.71
C LEU A 81 2.98 -0.09 -4.59
N THR A 82 1.95 -0.46 -3.82
CA THR A 82 0.80 0.37 -3.44
C THR A 82 0.06 0.93 -4.67
N GLN A 83 -0.19 0.09 -5.67
CA GLN A 83 -0.87 0.49 -6.90
C GLN A 83 -2.31 -0.04 -6.96
N ASN A 84 -3.18 0.70 -7.65
CA ASN A 84 -4.52 0.27 -8.02
C ASN A 84 -4.97 0.98 -9.32
N ALA A 85 -6.18 0.70 -9.78
CA ALA A 85 -6.71 1.28 -11.02
C ALA A 85 -6.79 2.82 -11.00
N ALA A 86 -6.97 3.44 -9.82
CA ALA A 86 -7.05 4.90 -9.68
C ALA A 86 -5.72 5.63 -9.96
N HIS A 87 -4.59 4.91 -9.99
CA HIS A 87 -3.26 5.49 -10.24
C HIS A 87 -2.86 5.52 -11.72
N ASN A 88 -3.80 5.37 -12.65
CA ASN A 88 -3.54 5.31 -14.10
C ASN A 88 -2.55 4.20 -14.49
N VAL A 89 -2.54 3.11 -13.75
CA VAL A 89 -1.78 1.90 -14.03
C VAL A 89 -2.68 0.94 -14.80
N ASN A 90 -2.14 0.26 -15.80
CA ASN A 90 -2.89 -0.77 -16.52
C ASN A 90 -3.26 -1.91 -15.55
N VAL A 91 -4.56 -2.19 -15.40
CA VAL A 91 -5.04 -3.23 -14.49
C VAL A 91 -4.47 -4.63 -14.81
N SER A 92 -4.12 -4.88 -16.07
CA SER A 92 -3.54 -6.17 -16.48
C SER A 92 -2.16 -6.47 -15.90
N ILE A 93 -1.46 -5.46 -15.34
CA ILE A 93 -0.18 -5.65 -14.67
C ILE A 93 -0.29 -5.68 -13.15
N LEU A 94 -1.50 -5.54 -12.59
CA LEU A 94 -1.72 -5.60 -11.14
C LEU A 94 -1.69 -7.05 -10.65
N SER A 95 -1.08 -7.27 -9.51
CA SER A 95 -1.12 -8.52 -8.74
C SER A 95 -2.48 -8.71 -8.07
N ASP A 96 -2.64 -9.82 -7.38
CA ASP A 96 -3.67 -9.95 -6.36
C ASP A 96 -3.47 -8.87 -5.27
N PRO A 97 -4.53 -8.44 -4.58
CA PRO A 97 -4.44 -7.51 -3.46
C PRO A 97 -3.52 -8.04 -2.36
N TYR A 98 -2.54 -7.22 -1.94
CA TYR A 98 -1.62 -7.63 -0.89
C TYR A 98 -1.69 -6.74 0.36
N ILE A 99 -2.31 -5.56 0.26
CA ILE A 99 -2.48 -4.65 1.39
C ILE A 99 -3.76 -3.83 1.25
N ILE A 100 -4.37 -3.54 2.39
CA ILE A 100 -5.61 -2.76 2.48
C ILE A 100 -5.40 -1.64 3.49
N TYR A 101 -5.73 -0.40 3.08
CA TYR A 101 -5.68 0.78 3.93
C TYR A 101 -7.09 1.20 4.35
N GLN A 102 -7.24 1.68 5.57
CA GLN A 102 -8.44 2.35 6.04
C GLN A 102 -8.15 3.85 6.16
N ASN A 103 -8.45 4.58 5.10
CA ASN A 103 -8.38 6.04 5.15
C ASN A 103 -9.52 6.59 6.01
N VAL A 104 -9.21 7.64 6.76
CA VAL A 104 -10.14 8.34 7.67
C VAL A 104 -9.89 9.84 7.57
N ALA A 105 -10.92 10.64 7.85
CA ALA A 105 -10.71 12.04 8.17
C ALA A 105 -10.44 12.16 9.68
N VAL A 106 -9.48 12.98 10.08
CA VAL A 106 -9.09 13.16 11.48
C VAL A 106 -9.15 14.63 11.85
N SER A 107 -9.79 14.94 12.96
CA SER A 107 -9.80 16.29 13.57
C SER A 107 -9.38 16.25 15.04
N GLN A 108 -8.95 17.38 15.60
CA GLN A 108 -8.78 17.49 17.05
C GLN A 108 -10.14 17.48 17.74
N ALA A 109 -10.32 16.70 18.82
CA ALA A 109 -11.58 16.61 19.56
C ALA A 109 -12.04 17.99 20.11
N ALA A 110 -11.11 18.85 20.49
CA ALA A 110 -11.40 20.20 20.99
C ALA A 110 -12.13 21.10 19.98
N ARG A 111 -12.06 20.78 18.68
CA ARG A 111 -12.78 21.53 17.63
C ARG A 111 -14.28 21.23 17.59
N ASN A 112 -14.71 20.13 18.20
CA ASN A 112 -16.12 19.70 18.26
C ASN A 112 -16.79 19.67 16.86
N PHE A 113 -16.06 19.28 15.81
CA PHE A 113 -16.64 19.15 14.48
C PHE A 113 -17.56 17.94 14.41
N VAL A 114 -18.72 18.14 13.79
CA VAL A 114 -19.61 17.06 13.35
C VAL A 114 -19.29 16.82 11.87
N ILE A 115 -18.76 15.67 11.55
CA ILE A 115 -18.36 15.27 10.18
C ILE A 115 -18.84 13.84 9.99
N ASP A 116 -20.03 13.70 9.48
CA ASP A 116 -20.71 12.42 9.26
C ASP A 116 -20.73 12.04 7.76
N ASP A 117 -20.49 13.03 6.88
CA ASP A 117 -20.45 12.86 5.42
C ASP A 117 -19.28 13.64 4.82
N ILE A 118 -18.86 13.26 3.61
CA ILE A 118 -17.80 13.93 2.84
C ILE A 118 -18.13 15.41 2.60
N SER A 119 -19.40 15.75 2.43
CA SER A 119 -19.85 17.14 2.24
C SER A 119 -19.57 18.04 3.44
N ASP A 120 -19.46 17.48 4.66
CA ASP A 120 -19.16 18.23 5.88
C ASP A 120 -17.71 18.72 5.96
N LEU A 121 -16.86 18.26 5.04
CA LEU A 121 -15.50 18.76 4.87
C LEU A 121 -15.45 20.13 4.20
N LYS A 122 -16.53 20.56 3.51
CA LYS A 122 -16.59 21.86 2.86
C LYS A 122 -16.45 23.00 3.87
N GLY A 123 -15.72 24.03 3.47
CA GLY A 123 -15.46 25.19 4.30
C GLY A 123 -14.44 24.96 5.43
N LYS A 124 -13.86 23.77 5.55
CA LYS A 124 -12.75 23.47 6.47
C LYS A 124 -11.43 23.47 5.71
N SER A 125 -10.35 23.79 6.41
CA SER A 125 -9.02 23.55 5.89
C SER A 125 -8.73 22.06 5.96
N VAL A 126 -8.43 21.45 4.79
CA VAL A 126 -8.23 19.99 4.67
C VAL A 126 -6.89 19.69 4.01
N ILE A 127 -6.06 18.87 4.65
CA ILE A 127 -4.87 18.30 4.04
C ILE A 127 -5.09 16.79 3.86
N ALA A 128 -4.92 16.29 2.63
CA ALA A 128 -5.02 14.88 2.34
C ALA A 128 -3.68 14.30 1.86
N PHE A 129 -3.57 12.98 1.87
CA PHE A 129 -2.41 12.30 1.28
C PHE A 129 -2.32 12.55 -0.23
N GLN A 130 -1.12 12.45 -0.77
CA GLN A 130 -0.89 12.62 -2.21
C GLN A 130 -1.74 11.63 -3.03
N THR A 131 -2.46 12.10 -4.02
CA THR A 131 -3.42 11.35 -4.86
C THR A 131 -4.79 11.05 -4.23
N ALA A 132 -5.13 11.67 -3.10
CA ALA A 132 -6.39 11.41 -2.39
C ALA A 132 -7.62 11.61 -3.29
N GLN A 133 -7.68 12.67 -4.10
CA GLN A 133 -8.78 12.90 -5.05
C GLN A 133 -8.94 11.78 -6.09
N SER A 134 -7.86 11.09 -6.43
CA SER A 134 -7.91 9.96 -7.36
C SER A 134 -8.34 8.66 -6.68
N VAL A 135 -8.02 8.50 -5.39
CA VAL A 135 -8.19 7.23 -4.64
C VAL A 135 -9.52 7.19 -3.90
N LEU A 136 -9.96 8.32 -3.31
CA LEU A 136 -11.13 8.36 -2.42
C LEU A 136 -12.47 8.52 -3.15
N GLY A 137 -12.44 8.57 -4.47
CA GLY A 137 -13.63 8.58 -5.31
C GLY A 137 -14.14 9.98 -5.69
N GLU A 138 -15.11 9.98 -6.62
CA GLU A 138 -15.59 11.22 -7.25
C GLU A 138 -16.29 12.16 -6.25
N GLN A 139 -17.03 11.63 -5.29
CA GLN A 139 -17.70 12.42 -4.25
C GLN A 139 -16.69 13.26 -3.44
N PHE A 140 -15.54 12.69 -3.05
CA PHE A 140 -14.50 13.41 -2.35
C PHE A 140 -13.86 14.48 -3.23
N LYS A 141 -13.58 14.13 -4.47
CA LYS A 141 -13.01 15.05 -5.46
C LYS A 141 -13.94 16.23 -5.72
N GLU A 142 -15.24 16.00 -5.99
CA GLU A 142 -16.24 17.05 -6.22
C GLU A 142 -16.43 17.95 -4.99
N ALA A 143 -16.42 17.36 -3.78
CA ALA A 143 -16.61 18.12 -2.55
C ALA A 143 -15.47 19.11 -2.30
N LEU A 144 -14.23 18.77 -2.69
CA LEU A 144 -13.03 19.53 -2.35
C LEU A 144 -12.31 20.17 -3.54
N ALA A 145 -12.74 19.93 -4.78
CA ALA A 145 -12.07 20.43 -5.98
C ALA A 145 -11.98 21.96 -6.06
N LEU A 146 -12.93 22.68 -5.48
CA LEU A 146 -13.00 24.13 -5.47
C LEU A 146 -12.74 24.75 -4.09
N GLU A 147 -12.41 23.95 -3.09
CA GLU A 147 -12.11 24.44 -1.74
C GLU A 147 -10.69 25.02 -1.70
N PRO A 148 -10.54 26.35 -1.49
CA PRO A 148 -9.23 27.00 -1.56
C PRO A 148 -8.27 26.55 -0.44
N ALA A 149 -8.80 25.97 0.61
CA ALA A 149 -8.03 25.46 1.76
C ALA A 149 -7.78 23.93 1.68
N TYR A 150 -8.01 23.30 0.52
CA TYR A 150 -7.67 21.91 0.27
C TYR A 150 -6.31 21.77 -0.40
N ILE A 151 -5.45 20.91 0.17
CA ILE A 151 -4.17 20.53 -0.44
C ILE A 151 -3.89 19.04 -0.28
N GLU A 152 -3.12 18.48 -1.22
CA GLU A 152 -2.55 17.15 -1.09
C GLU A 152 -1.05 17.24 -0.75
N MET A 153 -0.61 16.40 0.18
CA MET A 153 0.76 16.44 0.69
C MET A 153 1.37 15.03 0.74
N ALA A 154 2.58 14.85 0.20
CA ALA A 154 3.29 13.57 0.24
C ALA A 154 3.84 13.23 1.65
N ARG A 155 4.21 14.24 2.45
CA ARG A 155 4.78 14.11 3.79
C ARG A 155 3.67 13.96 4.83
N GLN A 156 3.26 12.71 5.14
CA GLN A 156 2.16 12.45 6.07
C GLN A 156 2.53 12.76 7.53
N ASP A 157 3.80 12.67 7.90
CA ASP A 157 4.31 13.19 9.17
C ASP A 157 4.02 14.69 9.34
N ARG A 158 4.16 15.48 8.27
CA ARG A 158 3.83 16.90 8.29
C ARG A 158 2.34 17.17 8.36
N GLN A 159 1.51 16.31 7.73
CA GLN A 159 0.05 16.42 7.90
C GLN A 159 -0.34 16.29 9.36
N VAL A 160 0.20 15.28 10.05
CA VAL A 160 -0.06 15.07 11.49
C VAL A 160 0.47 16.24 12.32
N ASP A 161 1.68 16.72 12.07
CA ASP A 161 2.26 17.89 12.75
C ASP A 161 1.35 19.12 12.60
N MET A 162 0.85 19.40 11.39
CA MET A 162 -0.04 20.55 11.14
C MET A 162 -1.38 20.41 11.86
N LEU A 163 -1.99 19.21 11.90
CA LEU A 163 -3.20 18.99 12.68
C LEU A 163 -2.95 19.20 14.17
N MET A 164 -1.89 18.58 14.70
CA MET A 164 -1.60 18.62 16.13
C MET A 164 -1.21 20.04 16.62
N ARG A 165 -0.73 20.90 15.73
CA ARG A 165 -0.44 22.32 16.00
C ARG A 165 -1.60 23.26 15.70
N ASP A 166 -2.76 22.73 15.34
CA ASP A 166 -3.96 23.52 15.04
C ASP A 166 -3.83 24.44 13.81
N HIS A 167 -2.95 24.06 12.86
CA HIS A 167 -2.74 24.78 11.60
C HIS A 167 -3.69 24.34 10.49
N VAL A 168 -4.43 23.25 10.69
CA VAL A 168 -5.44 22.70 9.77
C VAL A 168 -6.58 22.09 10.57
N ASP A 169 -7.80 22.16 10.03
CA ASP A 169 -9.00 21.66 10.71
C ASP A 169 -9.09 20.12 10.64
N VAL A 170 -8.78 19.56 9.47
CA VAL A 170 -8.94 18.12 9.18
C VAL A 170 -7.77 17.65 8.34
N ILE A 171 -7.29 16.43 8.65
CA ILE A 171 -6.40 15.70 7.74
C ILE A 171 -7.05 14.41 7.29
N VAL A 172 -6.70 13.95 6.07
CA VAL A 172 -7.20 12.70 5.50
C VAL A 172 -6.02 11.81 5.16
N LEU A 173 -5.91 10.67 5.84
CA LEU A 173 -4.84 9.70 5.66
C LEU A 173 -5.26 8.33 6.23
N ASP A 174 -4.39 7.33 6.07
CA ASP A 174 -4.61 6.02 6.70
C ASP A 174 -4.53 6.10 8.23
N ARG A 175 -5.42 5.39 8.91
CA ARG A 175 -5.54 5.36 10.37
C ARG A 175 -4.25 4.94 11.07
N ASN A 176 -3.58 3.91 10.56
CA ASN A 176 -2.37 3.37 11.18
C ASN A 176 -1.18 4.31 11.00
N ILE A 177 -1.09 4.97 9.85
CA ILE A 177 -0.08 6.00 9.60
C ILE A 177 -0.29 7.19 10.55
N PHE A 178 -1.54 7.62 10.74
CA PHE A 178 -1.85 8.67 11.72
C PHE A 178 -1.43 8.28 13.14
N ASN A 179 -1.84 7.10 13.58
CA ASN A 179 -1.54 6.61 14.92
C ASN A 179 -0.02 6.54 15.16
N HIS A 180 0.72 6.03 14.18
CA HIS A 180 2.17 5.94 14.28
C HIS A 180 2.81 7.31 14.53
N PHE A 181 2.57 8.29 13.67
CA PHE A 181 3.16 9.62 13.82
C PHE A 181 2.66 10.40 15.04
N LYS A 182 1.41 10.16 15.46
CA LYS A 182 0.89 10.73 16.69
C LYS A 182 1.62 10.19 17.91
N LEU A 183 1.85 8.87 17.97
CA LEU A 183 2.47 8.20 19.10
C LEU A 183 3.98 8.42 19.20
N GLU A 184 4.66 8.70 18.09
CA GLU A 184 6.08 9.08 18.10
C GLU A 184 6.39 10.38 18.84
N ASN A 185 5.37 11.21 19.08
CA ASN A 185 5.53 12.49 19.77
C ASN A 185 4.71 12.48 21.07
N GLU A 186 5.38 12.49 22.22
CA GLU A 186 4.75 12.44 23.55
C GLU A 186 3.68 13.53 23.74
N VAL A 187 3.92 14.75 23.23
CA VAL A 187 2.95 15.85 23.34
C VAL A 187 1.70 15.58 22.49
N TYR A 188 1.86 14.91 21.32
CA TYR A 188 0.73 14.60 20.45
C TYR A 188 -0.05 13.39 20.95
N ALA A 189 0.63 12.42 21.57
CA ALA A 189 0.02 11.22 22.13
C ALA A 189 -1.12 11.57 23.10
N GLU A 190 -0.94 12.62 23.93
CA GLU A 190 -1.91 13.06 24.92
C GLU A 190 -3.10 13.86 24.33
N LYS A 191 -3.02 14.31 23.08
CA LYS A 191 -4.11 15.08 22.46
C LYS A 191 -5.22 14.17 21.99
N GLU A 192 -6.46 14.49 22.35
CA GLU A 192 -7.63 13.78 21.87
C GLU A 192 -7.96 14.13 20.42
N THR A 193 -8.25 13.11 19.62
CA THR A 193 -8.60 13.23 18.21
C THR A 193 -9.83 12.40 17.88
N VAL A 194 -10.60 12.83 16.89
CA VAL A 194 -11.78 12.12 16.37
C VAL A 194 -11.48 11.57 15.00
N PHE A 195 -11.75 10.29 14.81
CA PHE A 195 -11.75 9.63 13.50
C PHE A 195 -13.15 9.67 12.90
N HIS A 196 -13.25 10.23 11.70
CA HIS A 196 -14.47 10.25 10.90
C HIS A 196 -14.33 9.21 9.77
N GLU A 197 -15.10 8.13 9.84
CA GLU A 197 -15.03 6.99 8.91
C GLU A 197 -15.86 7.26 7.64
N LEU A 198 -15.40 8.16 6.80
CA LEU A 198 -16.11 8.63 5.61
C LEU A 198 -15.85 7.78 4.36
N PHE A 199 -14.82 6.93 4.38
CA PHE A 199 -14.30 6.28 3.18
C PHE A 199 -14.35 4.76 3.29
N PRO A 200 -14.64 4.05 2.20
CA PRO A 200 -14.41 2.61 2.14
C PRO A 200 -12.91 2.31 2.25
N VAL A 201 -12.58 1.05 2.48
CA VAL A 201 -11.17 0.61 2.45
C VAL A 201 -10.56 0.82 1.06
N SER A 202 -9.28 1.14 1.05
CA SER A 202 -8.49 1.26 -0.18
C SER A 202 -7.66 0.01 -0.38
N VAL A 203 -7.94 -0.72 -1.46
CA VAL A 203 -7.26 -1.97 -1.82
C VAL A 203 -6.08 -1.67 -2.73
N TYR A 204 -4.91 -2.23 -2.42
CA TYR A 204 -3.72 -2.04 -3.21
C TYR A 204 -3.08 -3.36 -3.64
N CYS A 205 -2.52 -3.31 -4.85
CA CYS A 205 -1.82 -4.39 -5.53
C CYS A 205 -0.38 -3.96 -5.82
N ALA A 206 0.48 -4.92 -6.14
CA ALA A 206 1.75 -4.64 -6.77
C ALA A 206 1.56 -4.56 -8.29
N ALA A 207 2.11 -3.55 -8.94
CA ALA A 207 2.14 -3.47 -10.40
C ALA A 207 3.40 -4.17 -10.92
N ILE A 208 3.22 -5.25 -11.66
CA ILE A 208 4.29 -6.14 -12.15
C ILE A 208 4.07 -6.36 -13.66
N PRO A 209 4.82 -5.64 -14.52
CA PRO A 209 4.65 -5.74 -15.98
C PRO A 209 4.90 -7.15 -16.53
N ASP A 210 5.91 -7.85 -16.00
CA ASP A 210 6.22 -9.23 -16.40
C ASP A 210 5.14 -10.20 -15.92
N PRO A 211 4.41 -10.89 -16.83
CA PRO A 211 3.30 -11.76 -16.46
C PRO A 211 3.73 -13.03 -15.71
N GLU A 212 4.94 -13.57 -15.99
CA GLU A 212 5.45 -14.76 -15.29
C GLU A 212 5.87 -14.40 -13.87
N LEU A 213 6.54 -13.27 -13.70
CA LEU A 213 6.92 -12.73 -12.39
C LEU A 213 5.67 -12.45 -11.55
N ARG A 214 4.63 -11.84 -12.16
CA ARG A 214 3.36 -11.55 -11.49
C ARG A 214 2.62 -12.81 -11.05
N ALA A 215 2.54 -13.82 -11.90
CA ALA A 215 1.91 -15.10 -11.57
C ALA A 215 2.62 -15.79 -10.40
N LYS A 216 3.95 -15.80 -10.38
CA LYS A 216 4.74 -16.32 -9.25
C LYS A 216 4.53 -15.50 -7.98
N PHE A 217 4.51 -14.18 -8.09
CA PHE A 217 4.23 -13.28 -6.96
C PHE A 217 2.88 -13.62 -6.32
N ASN A 218 1.81 -13.73 -7.12
CA ASN A 218 0.48 -14.09 -6.61
C ASN A 218 0.47 -15.46 -5.94
N THR A 219 1.11 -16.46 -6.55
CA THR A 219 1.21 -17.81 -5.96
C THR A 219 1.87 -17.79 -4.58
N VAL A 220 2.98 -17.05 -4.43
CA VAL A 220 3.67 -16.95 -3.15
C VAL A 220 2.86 -16.12 -2.15
N LEU A 221 2.28 -15.00 -2.56
CA LEU A 221 1.41 -14.18 -1.72
C LEU A 221 0.27 -15.00 -1.11
N ASN A 222 -0.47 -15.73 -1.96
CA ASN A 222 -1.60 -16.54 -1.52
C ASN A 222 -1.14 -17.62 -0.53
N ARG A 223 0.00 -18.26 -0.78
CA ARG A 223 0.60 -19.22 0.18
C ARG A 223 0.93 -18.58 1.52
N LEU A 224 1.53 -17.37 1.55
CA LEU A 224 1.83 -16.66 2.79
C LEU A 224 0.57 -16.30 3.58
N ILE A 225 -0.53 -16.01 2.88
CA ILE A 225 -1.84 -15.77 3.50
C ILE A 225 -2.40 -17.07 4.10
N GLU A 226 -2.40 -18.15 3.34
CA GLU A 226 -2.96 -19.45 3.72
C GLU A 226 -2.21 -20.11 4.87
N ASP A 227 -0.86 -20.03 4.90
CA ASP A 227 -0.04 -20.64 5.95
C ASP A 227 0.14 -19.75 7.20
N GLY A 228 -0.46 -18.56 7.22
CA GLY A 228 -0.51 -17.66 8.37
C GLY A 228 0.69 -16.72 8.52
N ARG A 229 1.73 -16.81 7.69
CA ARG A 229 2.89 -15.90 7.76
C ARG A 229 2.54 -14.45 7.47
N TYR A 230 1.56 -14.20 6.59
CA TYR A 230 1.00 -12.87 6.38
C TYR A 230 0.44 -12.31 7.70
N GLN A 231 -0.32 -13.10 8.46
CA GLN A 231 -0.88 -12.67 9.75
C GLN A 231 0.20 -12.44 10.80
N LEU A 232 1.25 -13.28 10.83
CA LEU A 232 2.38 -13.07 11.74
C LEU A 232 3.07 -11.73 11.48
N LEU A 233 3.26 -11.38 10.20
CA LEU A 233 3.87 -10.11 9.82
C LEU A 233 2.97 -8.90 10.17
N LEU A 234 1.64 -8.99 9.96
CA LEU A 234 0.70 -7.97 10.43
C LEU A 234 0.82 -7.73 11.94
N ASN A 235 0.91 -8.81 12.73
CA ASN A 235 1.02 -8.74 14.19
C ASN A 235 2.33 -8.05 14.62
N GLU A 236 3.44 -8.29 13.92
CA GLU A 236 4.74 -7.64 14.17
C GLU A 236 4.63 -6.12 14.05
N TYR A 237 3.87 -5.65 13.04
CA TYR A 237 3.63 -4.22 12.80
C TYR A 237 2.38 -3.67 13.49
N GLN A 238 1.72 -4.46 14.34
CA GLN A 238 0.48 -4.09 15.06
C GLN A 238 -0.64 -3.62 14.12
N LEU A 239 -0.77 -4.29 12.97
CA LEU A 239 -1.77 -3.99 11.95
C LEU A 239 -2.95 -4.97 12.02
N ASP A 240 -4.14 -4.45 11.77
CA ASP A 240 -5.33 -5.28 11.60
C ASP A 240 -5.33 -5.98 10.24
N ASN A 241 -5.81 -7.23 10.21
CA ASN A 241 -6.06 -7.93 8.96
C ASN A 241 -7.38 -7.49 8.35
N LEU A 242 -7.29 -6.67 7.31
CA LEU A 242 -8.45 -6.16 6.59
C LEU A 242 -8.83 -6.98 5.35
N LEU A 243 -8.18 -8.11 5.07
CA LEU A 243 -8.47 -8.94 3.88
C LEU A 243 -9.94 -9.39 3.83
N HIS A 244 -10.59 -9.55 4.99
CA HIS A 244 -12.02 -9.87 5.07
C HIS A 244 -12.95 -8.77 4.53
N LYS A 245 -12.43 -7.54 4.38
CA LYS A 245 -13.15 -6.40 3.79
C LYS A 245 -12.99 -6.30 2.26
N LEU A 246 -12.22 -7.20 1.64
CA LEU A 246 -12.18 -7.30 0.18
C LEU A 246 -13.59 -7.55 -0.34
N PRO A 247 -14.00 -6.86 -1.42
CA PRO A 247 -15.23 -7.21 -2.11
C PRO A 247 -15.20 -8.70 -2.44
N GLN A 248 -16.15 -9.46 -1.93
CA GLN A 248 -16.31 -10.83 -2.40
C GLN A 248 -16.57 -10.72 -3.90
N GLU A 249 -15.79 -11.42 -4.70
CA GLU A 249 -16.06 -11.53 -6.13
C GLU A 249 -17.51 -11.99 -6.29
N SER A 250 -18.38 -11.03 -6.56
CA SER A 250 -19.69 -11.34 -7.10
C SER A 250 -19.39 -12.00 -8.44
N SER A 251 -19.53 -13.33 -8.48
CA SER A 251 -19.51 -14.18 -9.64
C SER A 251 -19.99 -13.42 -10.88
N PHE A 252 -19.04 -12.94 -11.67
CA PHE A 252 -19.31 -12.66 -13.07
C PHE A 252 -19.31 -14.01 -13.79
N MET A 253 -20.48 -14.69 -13.76
CA MET A 253 -20.87 -15.65 -14.76
C MET A 253 -21.51 -14.93 -15.93
#